data_6a73ba5fb9566c71c98230c24a1d1d00
#
_entry.id   6a73ba5fb9566c71c98230c24a1d1d00
#
_cell.length_a   1.000
_cell.length_b   1.000
_cell.length_c   1.000
_cell.angle_alpha   90.00
_cell.angle_beta   90.00
_cell.angle_gamma   90.00
#
_symmetry.space_group_name_H-M   'P 1'
#
loop_
_entity.id
_entity.type
_entity.pdbx_description
1 polymer ?
#
loop_
_entity_poly.entity_id
_entity_poly.type
_entity_poly.pdbx_seq_one_letter_code
_entity_poly.pdbx_strand_id
1 'polypeptide(L)'
;IVMPAVNRSFYTDMAQGAKYFTFVSEELPTVMERYFPISDDRKDRFAAGLAMGGYGAMKLGLRYPDRYAAIASFSGALEMEKSWQDSRRGDDFLRELDTVFGGEKAMKNSDNNLARLARRLAKTPENAPRIYVACGTEDFLFEANNSFVKNFGKKLNIEYFTEPGAHTWDFWDKHIEKALKWFDLPEAENVW
;
A
#
# COMPACT_ATOMS: atom_id res chain seq x y z
N ILE A 1 -0.95 13.66 -10.54
CA ILE A 1 -0.86 12.23 -10.17
C ILE A 1 0.39 11.65 -10.81
N VAL A 2 1.17 10.87 -10.04
CA VAL A 2 2.36 10.16 -10.52
C VAL A 2 2.13 8.67 -10.38
N MET A 3 2.32 7.91 -11.45
CA MET A 3 2.12 6.46 -11.49
C MET A 3 3.43 5.77 -11.90
N PRO A 4 4.26 5.34 -10.95
CA PRO A 4 5.54 4.70 -11.27
C PRO A 4 5.35 3.25 -11.73
N ALA A 5 6.18 2.81 -12.67
CA ALA A 5 6.30 1.41 -13.03
C ALA A 5 7.33 0.73 -12.11
N VAL A 6 6.92 -0.29 -11.39
CA VAL A 6 7.77 -1.01 -10.43
C VAL A 6 7.86 -2.51 -10.72
N ASN A 7 7.45 -2.92 -11.92
CA ASN A 7 7.41 -4.32 -12.32
C ASN A 7 6.71 -5.20 -11.27
N ARG A 8 7.16 -6.44 -11.08
CA ARG A 8 6.62 -7.40 -10.10
C ARG A 8 7.38 -7.38 -8.77
N SER A 9 7.88 -6.21 -8.36
CA SER A 9 8.77 -6.05 -7.20
C SER A 9 8.06 -5.95 -5.85
N PHE A 10 6.74 -5.88 -5.82
CA PHE A 10 5.98 -5.54 -4.60
C PHE A 10 6.51 -4.28 -3.91
N TYR A 11 6.88 -3.26 -4.69
CA TYR A 11 7.42 -2.00 -4.13
C TYR A 11 8.53 -2.27 -3.10
N THR A 12 9.46 -3.17 -3.43
CA THR A 12 10.51 -3.66 -2.52
C THR A 12 11.89 -3.41 -3.12
N ASP A 13 12.85 -3.07 -2.30
CA ASP A 13 14.24 -3.18 -2.67
C ASP A 13 14.55 -4.67 -2.72
N MET A 14 14.53 -5.21 -3.95
CA MET A 14 14.54 -6.66 -4.16
C MET A 14 15.82 -7.28 -3.62
N ALA A 15 15.70 -8.45 -3.03
CA ALA A 15 16.87 -9.24 -2.62
C ALA A 15 17.75 -9.60 -3.82
N GLN A 16 17.14 -9.86 -4.97
CA GLN A 16 17.79 -10.10 -6.25
C GLN A 16 17.12 -9.24 -7.32
N GLY A 17 17.56 -7.97 -7.46
CA GLY A 17 16.97 -7.05 -8.44
C GLY A 17 17.15 -5.59 -8.09
N ALA A 18 16.30 -4.73 -8.64
CA ALA A 18 16.38 -3.29 -8.46
C ALA A 18 15.78 -2.83 -7.12
N LYS A 19 16.15 -1.63 -6.68
CA LYS A 19 15.70 -1.02 -5.43
C LYS A 19 14.44 -0.19 -5.64
N TYR A 20 13.32 -0.86 -5.89
CA TYR A 20 12.07 -0.18 -6.22
C TYR A 20 11.44 0.58 -5.05
N PHE A 21 11.66 0.14 -3.82
CA PHE A 21 11.17 0.91 -2.67
C PHE A 21 11.91 2.23 -2.51
N THR A 22 13.24 2.20 -2.58
CA THR A 22 14.07 3.41 -2.59
C THR A 22 13.68 4.32 -3.75
N PHE A 23 13.49 3.77 -4.95
CA PHE A 23 13.04 4.54 -6.10
C PHE A 23 11.73 5.28 -5.82
N VAL A 24 10.68 4.58 -5.37
CA VAL A 24 9.35 5.18 -5.18
C VAL A 24 9.28 6.11 -3.97
N SER A 25 9.99 5.78 -2.89
CA SER A 25 9.90 6.55 -1.64
C SER A 25 10.85 7.74 -1.57
N GLU A 26 11.95 7.75 -2.34
CA GLU A 26 13.01 8.75 -2.23
C GLU A 26 13.35 9.41 -3.57
N GLU A 27 13.71 8.63 -4.58
CA GLU A 27 14.19 9.17 -5.84
C GLU A 27 13.07 9.83 -6.64
N LEU A 28 11.95 9.15 -6.79
CA LEU A 28 10.81 9.64 -7.56
C LEU A 28 10.22 10.94 -7.00
N PRO A 29 9.94 11.08 -5.69
CA PRO A 29 9.50 12.34 -5.12
C PRO A 29 10.50 13.48 -5.38
N THR A 30 11.78 13.25 -5.14
CA THR A 30 12.84 14.24 -5.38
C THR A 30 12.87 14.72 -6.84
N VAL A 31 12.73 13.80 -7.80
CA VAL A 31 12.68 14.15 -9.23
C VAL A 31 11.42 14.92 -9.57
N MET A 32 10.25 14.46 -9.07
CA MET A 32 8.97 15.12 -9.34
C MET A 32 8.90 16.53 -8.75
N GLU A 33 9.33 16.72 -7.52
CA GLU A 33 9.39 18.03 -6.84
C GLU A 33 10.35 19.00 -7.55
N ARG A 34 11.40 18.48 -8.18
CA ARG A 34 12.35 19.31 -8.94
C ARG A 34 11.82 19.80 -10.28
N TYR A 35 11.04 18.98 -10.97
CA TYR A 35 10.60 19.26 -12.34
C TYR A 35 9.15 19.75 -12.46
N PHE A 36 8.34 19.57 -11.42
CA PHE A 36 6.93 19.95 -11.42
C PHE A 36 6.60 20.82 -10.20
N PRO A 37 5.69 21.79 -10.31
CA PRO A 37 5.26 22.63 -9.21
C PRO A 37 4.30 21.84 -8.29
N ILE A 38 4.83 20.87 -7.56
CA ILE A 38 4.07 20.05 -6.59
C ILE A 38 4.54 20.36 -5.17
N SER A 39 3.64 20.21 -4.22
CA SER A 39 3.94 20.41 -2.80
C SER A 39 4.80 19.26 -2.25
N ASP A 40 5.74 19.60 -1.37
CA ASP A 40 6.50 18.66 -0.54
C ASP A 40 5.89 18.48 0.86
N ASP A 41 4.83 19.22 1.17
CA ASP A 41 4.15 19.15 2.46
C ASP A 41 3.42 17.80 2.62
N ARG A 42 3.51 17.23 3.81
CA ARG A 42 2.80 16.00 4.20
C ARG A 42 1.30 16.07 3.91
N LYS A 43 0.66 17.22 4.20
CA LYS A 43 -0.79 17.41 4.05
C LYS A 43 -1.28 17.23 2.60
N ASP A 44 -0.39 17.46 1.62
CA ASP A 44 -0.68 17.41 0.19
C ASP A 44 -0.19 16.10 -0.46
N ARG A 45 0.34 15.16 0.34
CA ARG A 45 0.91 13.90 -0.17
C ARG A 45 0.05 12.70 0.20
N PHE A 46 -0.37 11.98 -0.84
CA PHE A 46 -1.26 10.82 -0.76
C PHE A 46 -0.67 9.64 -1.52
N ALA A 47 -1.00 8.42 -1.11
CA ALA A 47 -0.67 7.23 -1.88
C ALA A 47 -1.89 6.33 -1.99
N ALA A 48 -2.13 5.79 -3.19
CA ALA A 48 -3.22 4.85 -3.44
C ALA A 48 -2.76 3.75 -4.38
N GLY A 49 -3.34 2.57 -4.26
CA GLY A 49 -3.06 1.48 -5.17
C GLY A 49 -3.96 0.28 -4.98
N LEU A 50 -3.98 -0.58 -6.01
CA LEU A 50 -4.74 -1.82 -6.01
C LEU A 50 -3.80 -3.05 -5.95
N ALA A 51 -4.25 -4.15 -5.38
CA ALA A 51 -3.52 -5.41 -5.32
C ALA A 51 -2.07 -5.24 -4.80
N MET A 52 -1.06 -5.48 -5.63
CA MET A 52 0.35 -5.19 -5.33
C MET A 52 0.57 -3.69 -5.02
N GLY A 53 -0.12 -2.79 -5.72
CA GLY A 53 -0.09 -1.34 -5.46
C GLY A 53 -0.73 -0.98 -4.12
N GLY A 54 -1.77 -1.69 -3.69
CA GLY A 54 -2.37 -1.56 -2.37
C GLY A 54 -1.38 -1.93 -1.25
N TYR A 55 -0.60 -2.99 -1.44
CA TYR A 55 0.53 -3.31 -0.56
C TYR A 55 1.56 -2.17 -0.55
N GLY A 56 1.93 -1.63 -1.73
CA GLY A 56 2.88 -0.53 -1.85
C GLY A 56 2.42 0.75 -1.15
N ALA A 57 1.16 1.15 -1.34
CA ALA A 57 0.58 2.32 -0.68
C ALA A 57 0.58 2.16 0.85
N MET A 58 0.17 1.00 1.36
CA MET A 58 0.23 0.69 2.78
C MET A 58 1.66 0.72 3.31
N LYS A 59 2.61 0.15 2.58
CA LYS A 59 4.03 0.15 2.97
C LYS A 59 4.60 1.56 3.06
N LEU A 60 4.30 2.42 2.08
CA LEU A 60 4.71 3.83 2.09
C LEU A 60 4.20 4.56 3.34
N GLY A 61 2.90 4.54 3.59
CA GLY A 61 2.31 5.25 4.70
C GLY A 61 2.66 4.68 6.08
N LEU A 62 2.78 3.36 6.21
CA LEU A 62 3.17 2.73 7.48
C LEU A 62 4.67 2.88 7.78
N ARG A 63 5.51 2.99 6.75
CA ARG A 63 6.97 3.16 6.89
C ARG A 63 7.37 4.61 7.11
N TYR A 64 6.70 5.52 6.41
CA TYR A 64 6.94 6.97 6.43
C TYR A 64 5.67 7.76 6.76
N PRO A 65 5.09 7.57 7.96
CA PRO A 65 3.83 8.21 8.35
C PRO A 65 3.93 9.75 8.42
N ASP A 66 5.13 10.27 8.56
CA ASP A 66 5.45 11.69 8.55
C ASP A 66 5.42 12.32 7.15
N ARG A 67 5.38 11.50 6.09
CA ARG A 67 5.39 11.97 4.70
C ARG A 67 4.03 11.93 4.01
N TYR A 68 3.04 11.22 4.55
CA TYR A 68 1.74 11.02 3.91
C TYR A 68 0.60 11.49 4.81
N ALA A 69 -0.32 12.30 4.26
CA ALA A 69 -1.55 12.69 4.93
C ALA A 69 -2.54 11.54 4.98
N ALA A 70 -2.68 10.83 3.86
CA ALA A 70 -3.56 9.69 3.76
C ALA A 70 -3.08 8.66 2.73
N ILE A 71 -3.51 7.40 2.92
CA ILE A 71 -3.23 6.29 2.03
C ILE A 71 -4.48 5.48 1.78
N ALA A 72 -4.58 4.90 0.57
CA ALA A 72 -5.69 4.03 0.20
C ALA A 72 -5.20 2.71 -0.42
N SER A 73 -5.81 1.61 -0.02
CA SER A 73 -5.53 0.26 -0.52
C SER A 73 -6.81 -0.40 -1.01
N PHE A 74 -6.82 -0.82 -2.27
CA PHE A 74 -7.94 -1.53 -2.88
C PHE A 74 -7.53 -2.98 -3.13
N SER A 75 -8.21 -3.93 -2.50
CA SER A 75 -7.86 -5.37 -2.61
C SER A 75 -6.35 -5.61 -2.41
N GLY A 76 -5.76 -4.96 -1.41
CA GLY A 76 -4.31 -4.98 -1.20
C GLY A 76 -3.79 -6.34 -0.73
N ALA A 77 -2.56 -6.69 -1.15
CA ALA A 77 -1.88 -7.89 -0.67
C ALA A 77 -1.28 -7.67 0.74
N LEU A 78 -2.15 -7.46 1.75
CA LEU A 78 -1.76 -6.92 3.06
C LEU A 78 -1.04 -7.92 3.97
N GLU A 79 -1.17 -9.23 3.72
CA GLU A 79 -0.53 -10.30 4.51
C GLU A 79 0.41 -11.16 3.67
N MET A 80 1.29 -10.50 2.90
CA MET A 80 2.26 -11.19 2.02
C MET A 80 3.18 -12.16 2.77
N GLU A 81 3.46 -11.90 4.05
CA GLU A 81 4.26 -12.79 4.89
C GLU A 81 3.65 -14.17 5.13
N LYS A 82 2.37 -14.34 4.80
CA LYS A 82 1.66 -15.62 4.88
C LYS A 82 1.70 -16.43 3.58
N SER A 83 2.21 -15.84 2.49
CA SER A 83 2.16 -16.47 1.15
C SER A 83 2.89 -17.80 1.07
N TRP A 84 3.98 -17.97 1.82
CA TRP A 84 4.75 -19.23 1.85
C TRP A 84 4.00 -20.38 2.57
N GLN A 85 2.97 -20.08 3.35
CA GLN A 85 2.14 -21.08 4.03
C GLN A 85 0.81 -21.32 3.31
N ASP A 86 0.52 -20.58 2.26
CA ASP A 86 -0.71 -20.75 1.48
C ASP A 86 -0.51 -21.84 0.43
N SER A 87 -1.02 -23.04 0.69
CA SER A 87 -0.92 -24.19 -0.21
C SER A 87 -1.55 -24.00 -1.60
N ARG A 88 -2.33 -22.93 -1.78
CA ARG A 88 -2.90 -22.55 -3.10
C ARG A 88 -1.87 -21.84 -3.99
N ARG A 89 -0.73 -21.43 -3.44
CA ARG A 89 0.34 -20.76 -4.18
C ARG A 89 1.22 -21.78 -4.89
N GLY A 90 1.44 -21.58 -6.17
CA GLY A 90 2.34 -22.42 -6.95
C GLY A 90 3.82 -22.11 -6.69
N ASP A 91 4.69 -23.09 -6.96
CA ASP A 91 6.14 -22.97 -6.73
C ASP A 91 6.78 -21.80 -7.49
N ASP A 92 6.29 -21.49 -8.71
CA ASP A 92 6.81 -20.37 -9.50
C ASP A 92 6.58 -19.04 -8.81
N PHE A 93 5.40 -18.85 -8.23
CA PHE A 93 5.09 -17.65 -7.46
C PHE A 93 5.94 -17.56 -6.20
N LEU A 94 6.14 -18.66 -5.49
CA LEU A 94 7.00 -18.67 -4.30
C LEU A 94 8.46 -18.38 -4.65
N ARG A 95 8.99 -18.91 -5.76
CA ARG A 95 10.34 -18.55 -6.26
C ARG A 95 10.44 -17.07 -6.62
N GLU A 96 9.38 -16.48 -7.19
CA GLU A 96 9.33 -15.04 -7.44
C GLU A 96 9.40 -14.25 -6.13
N LEU A 97 8.63 -14.64 -5.11
CA LEU A 97 8.67 -14.00 -3.79
C LEU A 97 10.05 -14.14 -3.13
N ASP A 98 10.72 -15.28 -3.29
CA ASP A 98 12.09 -15.46 -2.79
C ASP A 98 13.08 -14.51 -3.48
N THR A 99 12.92 -14.28 -4.78
CA THR A 99 13.72 -13.31 -5.53
C THR A 99 13.48 -11.88 -5.05
N VAL A 100 12.22 -11.54 -4.76
CA VAL A 100 11.83 -10.21 -4.30
C VAL A 100 12.25 -9.98 -2.85
N PHE A 101 11.88 -10.86 -1.94
CA PHE A 101 11.97 -10.64 -0.50
C PHE A 101 13.16 -11.32 0.17
N GLY A 102 13.87 -12.22 -0.52
CA GLY A 102 14.95 -13.04 0.06
C GLY A 102 14.45 -14.22 0.91
N GLY A 103 13.20 -14.66 0.64
CA GLY A 103 12.54 -15.76 1.32
C GLY A 103 11.68 -15.35 2.51
N GLU A 104 10.92 -16.32 3.02
CA GLU A 104 9.93 -16.14 4.09
C GLU A 104 10.51 -15.48 5.36
N LYS A 105 11.66 -15.96 5.83
CA LYS A 105 12.30 -15.45 7.04
C LYS A 105 12.72 -13.99 6.89
N ALA A 106 13.28 -13.63 5.74
CA ALA A 106 13.68 -12.25 5.44
C ALA A 106 12.44 -11.34 5.36
N MET A 107 11.39 -11.78 4.66
CA MET A 107 10.11 -11.06 4.59
C MET A 107 9.53 -10.79 5.98
N LYS A 108 9.39 -11.83 6.81
CA LYS A 108 8.79 -11.72 8.16
C LYS A 108 9.55 -10.78 9.08
N ASN A 109 10.87 -10.69 8.96
CA ASN A 109 11.73 -9.94 9.86
C ASN A 109 12.12 -8.54 9.35
N SER A 110 11.63 -8.12 8.19
CA SER A 110 11.93 -6.83 7.58
C SER A 110 10.75 -5.87 7.61
N ASP A 111 10.99 -4.65 7.16
CA ASP A 111 9.97 -3.63 6.93
C ASP A 111 9.11 -3.93 5.66
N ASN A 112 9.32 -5.06 5.00
CA ASN A 112 8.41 -5.57 3.99
C ASN A 112 7.15 -6.19 4.62
N ASN A 113 7.20 -6.58 5.87
CA ASN A 113 6.06 -7.11 6.63
C ASN A 113 5.18 -5.95 7.14
N LEU A 114 4.02 -5.75 6.49
CA LEU A 114 3.09 -4.69 6.86
C LEU A 114 2.56 -4.82 8.29
N ALA A 115 2.34 -6.04 8.78
CA ALA A 115 1.90 -6.27 10.15
C ALA A 115 2.97 -5.84 11.16
N ARG A 116 4.27 -5.96 10.83
CA ARG A 116 5.37 -5.44 11.64
C ARG A 116 5.38 -3.91 11.67
N LEU A 117 5.21 -3.26 10.52
CA LEU A 117 5.10 -1.81 10.41
C LEU A 117 3.89 -1.29 11.19
N ALA A 118 2.72 -1.91 11.01
CA ALA A 118 1.50 -1.54 11.69
C ALA A 118 1.61 -1.68 13.22
N ARG A 119 2.24 -2.75 13.73
CA ARG A 119 2.50 -2.89 15.18
C ARG A 119 3.43 -1.81 15.71
N ARG A 120 4.41 -1.37 14.93
CA ARG A 120 5.31 -0.28 15.31
C ARG A 120 4.56 1.04 15.39
N LEU A 121 3.80 1.38 14.35
CA LEU A 121 3.04 2.63 14.27
C LEU A 121 1.90 2.68 15.30
N ALA A 122 1.29 1.55 15.64
CA ALA A 122 0.24 1.46 16.67
C ALA A 122 0.72 1.83 18.09
N LYS A 123 2.01 2.05 18.30
CA LYS A 123 2.55 2.61 19.55
C LYS A 123 2.45 4.13 19.61
N THR A 124 2.34 4.79 18.46
CA THR A 124 2.22 6.24 18.29
C THR A 124 1.14 6.52 17.22
N PRO A 125 -0.12 6.11 17.46
CA PRO A 125 -1.18 6.13 16.46
C PRO A 125 -1.54 7.56 15.97
N GLU A 126 -1.23 8.57 16.76
CA GLU A 126 -1.39 9.99 16.42
C GLU A 126 -0.53 10.42 15.23
N ASN A 127 0.55 9.68 14.94
CA ASN A 127 1.42 9.94 13.80
C ASN A 127 0.93 9.24 12.52
N ALA A 128 -0.05 8.33 12.62
CA ALA A 128 -0.53 7.59 11.47
C ALA A 128 -1.16 8.51 10.41
N PRO A 129 -0.95 8.24 9.11
CA PRO A 129 -1.79 8.84 8.08
C PRO A 129 -3.22 8.36 8.25
N ARG A 130 -4.18 9.05 7.63
CA ARG A 130 -5.52 8.48 7.44
C ARG A 130 -5.40 7.25 6.53
N ILE A 131 -6.12 6.19 6.85
CA ILE A 131 -5.99 4.90 6.14
C ILE A 131 -7.36 4.45 5.63
N TYR A 132 -7.48 4.34 4.31
CA TYR A 132 -8.62 3.79 3.62
C TYR A 132 -8.28 2.39 3.10
N VAL A 133 -9.09 1.39 3.43
CA VAL A 133 -8.97 0.04 2.87
C VAL A 133 -10.30 -0.36 2.28
N ALA A 134 -10.30 -0.86 1.04
CA ALA A 134 -11.49 -1.44 0.43
C ALA A 134 -11.17 -2.81 -0.17
N CYS A 135 -12.06 -3.77 0.01
CA CYS A 135 -11.94 -5.10 -0.58
C CYS A 135 -13.31 -5.71 -0.84
N GLY A 136 -13.51 -6.25 -2.03
CA GLY A 136 -14.73 -6.96 -2.40
C GLY A 136 -14.86 -8.26 -1.62
N THR A 137 -16.10 -8.63 -1.23
CA THR A 137 -16.34 -9.84 -0.43
C THR A 137 -16.08 -11.15 -1.20
N GLU A 138 -16.01 -11.09 -2.52
CA GLU A 138 -15.71 -12.20 -3.41
C GLU A 138 -14.25 -12.22 -3.91
N ASP A 139 -13.45 -11.25 -3.42
CA ASP A 139 -12.03 -11.14 -3.76
C ASP A 139 -11.21 -12.22 -3.03
N PHE A 140 -10.29 -12.86 -3.74
CA PHE A 140 -9.40 -13.88 -3.14
C PHE A 140 -8.47 -13.31 -2.06
N LEU A 141 -8.30 -11.99 -1.97
CA LEU A 141 -7.56 -11.29 -0.91
C LEU A 141 -8.47 -10.78 0.22
N PHE A 142 -9.79 -11.05 0.17
CA PHE A 142 -10.73 -10.57 1.18
C PHE A 142 -10.32 -10.99 2.59
N GLU A 143 -10.01 -12.27 2.81
CA GLU A 143 -9.62 -12.76 4.13
C GLU A 143 -8.33 -12.11 4.65
N ALA A 144 -7.36 -11.85 3.78
CA ALA A 144 -6.12 -11.16 4.15
C ALA A 144 -6.39 -9.69 4.56
N ASN A 145 -7.23 -8.98 3.80
CA ASN A 145 -7.65 -7.62 4.15
C ASN A 145 -8.45 -7.59 5.46
N ASN A 146 -9.43 -8.48 5.60
CA ASN A 146 -10.25 -8.59 6.80
C ASN A 146 -9.42 -8.92 8.05
N SER A 147 -8.50 -9.86 7.95
CA SER A 147 -7.57 -10.22 9.02
C SER A 147 -6.67 -9.04 9.42
N PHE A 148 -6.09 -8.34 8.45
CA PHE A 148 -5.25 -7.17 8.71
C PHE A 148 -6.03 -6.07 9.43
N VAL A 149 -7.23 -5.73 8.94
CA VAL A 149 -8.08 -4.70 9.55
C VAL A 149 -8.58 -5.13 10.93
N LYS A 150 -8.94 -6.40 11.13
CA LYS A 150 -9.30 -6.92 12.46
C LYS A 150 -8.18 -6.71 13.49
N ASN A 151 -6.93 -6.88 13.09
CA ASN A 151 -5.76 -6.75 13.96
C ASN A 151 -5.36 -5.30 14.24
N PHE A 152 -5.52 -4.40 13.25
CA PHE A 152 -4.95 -3.05 13.28
C PHE A 152 -5.97 -1.93 13.11
N GLY A 153 -7.18 -2.21 12.62
CA GLY A 153 -8.18 -1.22 12.25
C GLY A 153 -8.48 -0.23 13.37
N LYS A 154 -8.81 -0.74 14.57
CA LYS A 154 -9.08 0.11 15.72
C LYS A 154 -7.84 0.88 16.20
N LYS A 155 -6.65 0.27 16.12
CA LYS A 155 -5.40 0.87 16.63
C LYS A 155 -4.88 2.00 15.73
N LEU A 156 -5.10 1.88 14.43
CA LEU A 156 -4.64 2.84 13.42
C LEU A 156 -5.79 3.62 12.78
N ASN A 157 -7.00 3.49 13.32
CA ASN A 157 -8.22 4.13 12.81
C ASN A 157 -8.42 3.90 11.30
N ILE A 158 -8.29 2.63 10.88
CA ILE A 158 -8.49 2.25 9.47
C ILE A 158 -9.97 2.30 9.12
N GLU A 159 -10.33 3.07 8.11
CA GLU A 159 -11.66 3.04 7.52
C GLU A 159 -11.73 1.89 6.50
N TYR A 160 -12.57 0.90 6.80
CA TYR A 160 -12.67 -0.33 6.01
C TYR A 160 -14.02 -0.43 5.31
N PHE A 161 -13.97 -0.59 3.99
CA PHE A 161 -15.15 -0.66 3.14
C PHE A 161 -15.21 -2.01 2.43
N THR A 162 -16.33 -2.70 2.61
CA THR A 162 -16.59 -3.97 1.96
C THR A 162 -17.96 -3.96 1.31
N GLU A 163 -18.05 -4.51 0.11
CA GLU A 163 -19.29 -4.72 -0.61
C GLU A 163 -19.10 -5.89 -1.58
N PRO A 164 -20.18 -6.46 -2.17
CA PRO A 164 -20.06 -7.48 -3.19
C PRO A 164 -19.16 -7.02 -4.33
N GLY A 165 -18.21 -7.86 -4.72
CA GLY A 165 -17.22 -7.56 -5.76
C GLY A 165 -16.00 -8.47 -5.63
N ALA A 166 -15.35 -8.71 -6.75
CA ALA A 166 -14.17 -9.55 -6.87
C ALA A 166 -12.91 -8.73 -7.14
N HIS A 167 -11.82 -9.40 -7.47
CA HIS A 167 -10.53 -8.76 -7.83
C HIS A 167 -10.58 -8.22 -9.26
N THR A 168 -11.40 -7.18 -9.48
CA THR A 168 -11.73 -6.65 -10.81
C THR A 168 -11.74 -5.14 -10.87
N TRP A 169 -11.57 -4.61 -12.08
CA TRP A 169 -11.59 -3.18 -12.36
C TRP A 169 -12.89 -2.51 -11.94
N ASP A 170 -14.05 -3.15 -12.10
CA ASP A 170 -15.36 -2.58 -11.72
C ASP A 170 -15.40 -2.20 -10.24
N PHE A 171 -14.80 -3.02 -9.38
CA PHE A 171 -14.68 -2.72 -7.96
C PHE A 171 -13.68 -1.57 -7.71
N TRP A 172 -12.54 -1.60 -8.37
CA TRP A 172 -11.47 -0.61 -8.13
C TRP A 172 -11.81 0.77 -8.67
N ASP A 173 -12.44 0.88 -9.86
CA ASP A 173 -12.88 2.16 -10.43
C ASP A 173 -13.88 2.84 -9.50
N LYS A 174 -14.82 2.09 -8.95
CA LYS A 174 -15.77 2.62 -7.98
C LYS A 174 -15.10 3.11 -6.69
N HIS A 175 -14.10 2.37 -6.21
CA HIS A 175 -13.45 2.70 -4.95
C HIS A 175 -12.38 3.78 -5.07
N ILE A 176 -11.73 3.95 -6.22
CA ILE A 176 -10.81 5.08 -6.43
C ILE A 176 -11.57 6.42 -6.41
N GLU A 177 -12.75 6.50 -7.01
CA GLU A 177 -13.59 7.70 -6.96
C GLU A 177 -13.99 8.06 -5.51
N LYS A 178 -14.37 7.06 -4.71
CA LYS A 178 -14.69 7.25 -3.29
C LYS A 178 -13.46 7.71 -2.50
N ALA A 179 -12.30 7.10 -2.74
CA ALA A 179 -11.06 7.44 -2.05
C ALA A 179 -10.56 8.84 -2.42
N LEU A 180 -10.68 9.28 -3.68
CA LEU A 180 -10.31 10.64 -4.07
C LEU A 180 -11.16 11.70 -3.34
N LYS A 181 -12.45 11.46 -3.18
CA LYS A 181 -13.32 12.33 -2.36
C LYS A 181 -12.95 12.25 -0.87
N TRP A 182 -12.64 11.07 -0.39
CA TRP A 182 -12.25 10.84 1.00
C TRP A 182 -10.88 11.46 1.34
N PHE A 183 -9.97 11.56 0.36
CA PHE A 183 -8.68 12.24 0.58
C PHE A 183 -8.83 13.72 0.91
N ASP A 184 -9.96 14.33 0.54
CA ASP A 184 -10.20 15.76 0.71
C ASP A 184 -9.09 16.59 0.03
N LEU A 185 -8.90 16.29 -1.25
CA LEU A 185 -7.87 16.93 -2.05
C LEU A 185 -8.15 18.43 -2.17
N PRO A 186 -7.13 19.29 -2.11
CA PRO A 186 -7.32 20.72 -2.32
C PRO A 186 -7.95 20.95 -3.72
N GLU A 187 -8.94 21.84 -3.78
CA GLU A 187 -9.51 22.25 -5.05
C GLU A 187 -8.40 22.79 -5.95
N ALA A 188 -8.38 22.33 -7.20
CA ALA A 188 -7.45 22.87 -8.18
C ALA A 188 -7.78 24.36 -8.34
N GLU A 189 -6.90 25.26 -7.91
CA GLU A 189 -6.98 26.64 -8.33
C GLU A 189 -6.94 26.66 -9.86
N ASN A 190 -7.93 27.28 -10.48
CA ASN A 190 -7.98 27.48 -11.92
C ASN A 190 -6.77 28.33 -12.35
N VAL A 191 -5.67 27.66 -12.65
CA VAL A 191 -4.44 28.29 -13.18
C VAL A 191 -4.52 28.26 -14.70
N TRP A 192 -5.50 28.99 -15.26
CA TRP A 192 -5.59 29.25 -16.70
C TRP A 192 -5.90 30.73 -16.94
#